data_745fe677107ac9caf66b6221118e1048
#
_entry.id   745fe677107ac9caf66b6221118e1048
#
_cell.length_a   1.000
_cell.length_b   1.000
_cell.length_c   1.000
_cell.angle_alpha   90.00
_cell.angle_beta   90.00
_cell.angle_gamma   90.00
#
_symmetry.space_group_name_H-M   'P 1'
#
loop_
_entity.id
_entity.type
_entity.pdbx_description
1 polymer ?
#
loop_
_entity_poly.entity_id
_entity_poly.type
_entity_poly.pdbx_seq_one_letter_code
_entity_poly.pdbx_strand_id
1 'polypeptide(L)'
;MPKPVLLTVDDDPGVSRAVARDLRRRYAESYRIVRAESGRQALDALSELRLRGEDTAVLLADYRMPEMNGVEFLERAMDLYPYARRVLLTAYADTDAAIRAINVVDLDHYLLKPWDPPDEKFYPVIDEQIDSWARTERRPPGELRVVGHRWSARCYEVRDFLARHQVPYHWLMDGDPEGAQLVAAAGSPELPLIVTADGTTLCAPSDTELASAIGLSTTPSTGFYDLIVVGGGPSGLGAAVYGASEGLNTVVVERRALGGQAGQSSRIENYLGFPDGVTGAQLADRARRQADRFGAELLQAGEVTALEARGTARVARLSDGTEIAAHAVILASGVSYRRLNAGGVDDFVGRGVYYGAALTEAPSCADEEVAVVGGANSAGQAAVHLAKYAKKVHIIVRADGLERSMSHYLIEQIAETPNIEVHTGKTVCAAEGADRLERLTFAWPGGKKTIDAHWLFVFIGAEPGTDWLGGFVERDPRGYVLTGPDLVAGGRRPAGWPLVRQPYHLETSVPGVFAAGDVRAESMKRVASAVGDGAMAVALVHRYLEQA
;
A
#
# COMPACT_ATOMS: atom_id res chain seq x y z
N MET A 1 -10.59 -28.13 7.90
CA MET A 1 -9.50 -27.14 8.11
C MET A 1 -8.91 -27.37 9.49
N PRO A 2 -7.60 -27.15 9.72
CA PRO A 2 -7.03 -27.21 11.06
C PRO A 2 -7.71 -26.14 11.93
N LYS A 3 -7.81 -26.41 13.25
CA LYS A 3 -8.39 -25.44 14.20
C LYS A 3 -7.48 -24.22 14.30
N PRO A 4 -7.99 -22.97 14.24
CA PRO A 4 -7.19 -21.79 14.49
C PRO A 4 -6.56 -21.81 15.89
N VAL A 5 -5.43 -21.09 16.05
CA VAL A 5 -4.64 -21.12 17.27
C VAL A 5 -4.97 -19.91 18.15
N LEU A 6 -5.10 -20.16 19.46
CA LEU A 6 -4.93 -19.16 20.52
C LEU A 6 -3.58 -19.42 21.18
N LEU A 7 -2.65 -18.46 21.05
CA LEU A 7 -1.31 -18.59 21.64
C LEU A 7 -1.21 -17.72 22.90
N THR A 8 -0.66 -18.30 23.96
CA THR A 8 -0.36 -17.57 25.19
C THR A 8 1.12 -17.71 25.56
N VAL A 9 1.74 -16.60 25.97
CA VAL A 9 3.13 -16.56 26.43
C VAL A 9 3.23 -15.82 27.76
N ASP A 10 3.85 -16.46 28.74
CA ASP A 10 4.10 -15.95 30.09
C ASP A 10 5.26 -16.74 30.72
N ASP A 11 6.25 -16.05 31.27
CA ASP A 11 7.45 -16.66 31.86
C ASP A 11 7.19 -17.25 33.24
N ASP A 12 6.10 -16.88 33.93
CA ASP A 12 5.64 -17.56 35.14
C ASP A 12 4.89 -18.85 34.77
N PRO A 13 5.45 -20.04 35.10
CA PRO A 13 4.81 -21.31 34.77
C PRO A 13 3.44 -21.50 35.43
N GLY A 14 3.16 -20.82 36.54
CA GLY A 14 1.87 -20.87 37.23
C GLY A 14 0.79 -20.11 36.48
N VAL A 15 1.10 -18.87 36.09
CA VAL A 15 0.24 -18.00 35.31
C VAL A 15 0.00 -18.59 33.92
N SER A 16 1.07 -19.00 33.23
CA SER A 16 1.02 -19.63 31.90
C SER A 16 0.09 -20.84 31.88
N ARG A 17 0.15 -21.72 32.92
CA ARG A 17 -0.78 -22.86 33.07
C ARG A 17 -2.21 -22.42 33.34
N ALA A 18 -2.42 -21.39 34.16
CA ALA A 18 -3.75 -20.88 34.49
C ALA A 18 -4.46 -20.33 33.23
N VAL A 19 -3.78 -19.45 32.47
CA VAL A 19 -4.31 -18.92 31.20
C VAL A 19 -4.64 -20.06 30.24
N ALA A 20 -3.70 -20.97 30.01
CA ALA A 20 -3.91 -22.09 29.09
C ALA A 20 -5.04 -23.03 29.54
N ARG A 21 -5.22 -23.24 30.86
CA ARG A 21 -6.34 -24.01 31.40
C ARG A 21 -7.68 -23.33 31.12
N ASP A 22 -7.77 -22.03 31.39
CA ASP A 22 -8.99 -21.26 31.20
C ASP A 22 -9.36 -21.17 29.72
N LEU A 23 -8.37 -20.94 28.84
CA LEU A 23 -8.59 -21.01 27.40
C LEU A 23 -9.08 -22.39 26.93
N ARG A 24 -8.47 -23.49 27.40
CA ARG A 24 -8.88 -24.85 27.03
C ARG A 24 -10.29 -25.16 27.51
N ARG A 25 -10.66 -24.72 28.71
CA ARG A 25 -11.99 -24.97 29.29
C ARG A 25 -13.13 -24.47 28.40
N ARG A 26 -12.93 -23.33 27.72
CA ARG A 26 -13.98 -22.70 26.91
C ARG A 26 -13.80 -22.89 25.40
N TYR A 27 -12.56 -22.91 24.90
CA TYR A 27 -12.30 -22.81 23.46
C TYR A 27 -11.69 -24.05 22.81
N ALA A 28 -11.35 -25.12 23.56
CA ALA A 28 -10.65 -26.29 23.00
C ALA A 28 -11.44 -27.05 21.92
N GLU A 29 -12.79 -26.89 21.86
CA GLU A 29 -13.60 -27.52 20.81
C GLU A 29 -13.37 -26.86 19.44
N SER A 30 -13.15 -25.54 19.41
CA SER A 30 -13.06 -24.75 18.17
C SER A 30 -11.64 -24.27 17.87
N TYR A 31 -10.80 -24.15 18.89
CA TYR A 31 -9.44 -23.59 18.79
C TYR A 31 -8.40 -24.52 19.38
N ARG A 32 -7.18 -24.45 18.82
CA ARG A 32 -5.99 -25.10 19.37
C ARG A 32 -5.28 -24.13 20.30
N ILE A 33 -5.00 -24.54 21.53
CA ILE A 33 -4.30 -23.71 22.51
C ILE A 33 -2.80 -24.05 22.51
N VAL A 34 -1.98 -23.07 22.17
CA VAL A 34 -0.52 -23.15 22.18
C VAL A 34 0.02 -22.31 23.34
N ARG A 35 0.97 -22.86 24.10
CA ARG A 35 1.58 -22.22 25.25
C ARG A 35 3.09 -22.10 25.04
N ALA A 36 3.62 -20.93 25.35
CA ALA A 36 5.06 -20.66 25.38
C ALA A 36 5.45 -20.05 26.74
N GLU A 37 6.71 -20.23 27.12
CA GLU A 37 7.28 -19.75 28.39
C GLU A 37 8.27 -18.58 28.17
N SER A 38 8.48 -18.16 26.92
CA SER A 38 9.27 -16.97 26.55
C SER A 38 8.82 -16.42 25.20
N GLY A 39 9.09 -15.13 24.96
CA GLY A 39 8.80 -14.48 23.68
C GLY A 39 9.50 -15.16 22.51
N ARG A 40 10.75 -15.64 22.71
CA ARG A 40 11.50 -16.37 21.68
C ARG A 40 10.83 -17.70 21.32
N GLN A 41 10.47 -18.49 22.32
CA GLN A 41 9.75 -19.76 22.12
C GLN A 41 8.40 -19.53 21.42
N ALA A 42 7.70 -18.44 21.74
CA ALA A 42 6.46 -18.08 21.10
C ALA A 42 6.64 -17.72 19.62
N LEU A 43 7.69 -16.95 19.26
CA LEU A 43 8.01 -16.63 17.86
C LEU A 43 8.41 -17.87 17.06
N ASP A 44 9.18 -18.78 17.64
CA ASP A 44 9.55 -20.06 17.02
C ASP A 44 8.29 -20.90 16.75
N ALA A 45 7.37 -20.98 17.73
CA ALA A 45 6.09 -21.67 17.57
C ALA A 45 5.22 -21.03 16.48
N LEU A 46 5.13 -19.70 16.42
CA LEU A 46 4.40 -18.98 15.37
C LEU A 46 5.01 -19.24 13.99
N SER A 47 6.33 -19.26 13.87
CA SER A 47 7.01 -19.57 12.63
C SER A 47 6.72 -20.99 12.15
N GLU A 48 6.70 -21.97 13.06
CA GLU A 48 6.34 -23.35 12.75
C GLU A 48 4.86 -23.50 12.35
N LEU A 49 3.95 -22.80 13.04
CA LEU A 49 2.52 -22.79 12.70
C LEU A 49 2.29 -22.19 11.30
N ARG A 50 3.01 -21.11 10.97
CA ARG A 50 2.96 -20.49 9.64
C ARG A 50 3.43 -21.44 8.55
N LEU A 51 4.52 -22.18 8.76
CA LEU A 51 5.02 -23.19 7.82
C LEU A 51 4.00 -24.33 7.59
N ARG A 52 3.13 -24.60 8.57
CA ARG A 52 2.06 -25.59 8.46
C ARG A 52 0.74 -25.04 7.89
N GLY A 53 0.68 -23.75 7.57
CA GLY A 53 -0.54 -23.09 7.10
C GLY A 53 -1.65 -23.02 8.17
N GLU A 54 -1.28 -23.03 9.47
CA GLU A 54 -2.23 -22.93 10.58
C GLU A 54 -2.47 -21.45 10.94
N ASP A 55 -3.71 -21.00 11.01
CA ASP A 55 -4.07 -19.63 11.40
C ASP A 55 -3.93 -19.40 12.90
N THR A 56 -3.52 -18.20 13.30
CA THR A 56 -3.50 -17.74 14.70
C THR A 56 -4.53 -16.64 14.88
N ALA A 57 -5.53 -16.87 15.76
CA ALA A 57 -6.62 -15.94 15.99
C ALA A 57 -6.29 -14.89 17.04
N VAL A 58 -5.73 -15.29 18.19
CA VAL A 58 -5.42 -14.39 19.29
C VAL A 58 -4.03 -14.72 19.87
N LEU A 59 -3.28 -13.67 20.15
CA LEU A 59 -1.99 -13.68 20.86
C LEU A 59 -2.17 -13.04 22.23
N LEU A 60 -1.94 -13.81 23.30
CA LEU A 60 -1.95 -13.31 24.67
C LEU A 60 -0.52 -13.30 25.21
N ALA A 61 0.00 -12.13 25.54
CA ALA A 61 1.38 -12.00 26.02
C ALA A 61 1.43 -11.33 27.39
N ASP A 62 2.22 -11.90 28.30
CA ASP A 62 2.60 -11.17 29.51
C ASP A 62 3.50 -9.99 29.17
N TYR A 63 3.28 -8.87 29.85
CA TYR A 63 4.09 -7.67 29.65
C TYR A 63 5.55 -7.87 30.08
N ARG A 64 5.77 -8.44 31.27
CA ARG A 64 7.11 -8.56 31.88
C ARG A 64 7.70 -9.94 31.66
N MET A 65 8.41 -10.12 30.59
CA MET A 65 9.17 -11.34 30.33
C MET A 65 10.66 -11.03 30.21
N PRO A 66 11.57 -11.94 30.66
CA PRO A 66 13.01 -11.82 30.46
C PRO A 66 13.37 -11.79 28.95
N GLU A 67 14.47 -11.13 28.60
CA GLU A 67 15.07 -11.02 27.26
C GLU A 67 14.20 -10.30 26.22
N MET A 68 12.89 -10.53 26.22
CA MET A 68 11.93 -9.93 25.29
C MET A 68 10.61 -9.70 26.01
N ASN A 69 10.22 -8.45 26.20
CA ASN A 69 8.93 -8.14 26.83
C ASN A 69 7.74 -8.43 25.89
N GLY A 70 6.50 -8.44 26.45
CA GLY A 70 5.32 -8.78 25.67
C GLY A 70 5.02 -7.85 24.51
N VAL A 71 5.40 -6.57 24.62
CA VAL A 71 5.23 -5.58 23.55
C VAL A 71 6.17 -5.91 22.39
N GLU A 72 7.45 -6.12 22.67
CA GLU A 72 8.45 -6.51 21.67
C GLU A 72 8.10 -7.85 21.00
N PHE A 73 7.55 -8.81 21.77
CA PHE A 73 7.04 -10.06 21.20
C PHE A 73 5.88 -9.81 20.24
N LEU A 74 4.85 -9.05 20.66
CA LEU A 74 3.67 -8.77 19.84
C LEU A 74 4.04 -7.99 18.58
N GLU A 75 5.00 -7.05 18.67
CA GLU A 75 5.52 -6.32 17.50
C GLU A 75 6.11 -7.27 16.45
N ARG A 76 6.98 -8.19 16.86
CA ARG A 76 7.58 -9.18 15.95
C ARG A 76 6.57 -10.22 15.46
N ALA A 77 5.59 -10.57 16.27
CA ALA A 77 4.53 -11.50 15.90
C ALA A 77 3.59 -10.91 14.82
N MET A 78 3.48 -9.57 14.72
CA MET A 78 2.73 -8.90 13.66
C MET A 78 3.26 -9.23 12.26
N ASP A 79 4.57 -9.39 12.10
CA ASP A 79 5.17 -9.77 10.81
C ASP A 79 4.81 -11.20 10.38
N LEU A 80 4.53 -12.07 11.36
CA LEU A 80 4.15 -13.46 11.12
C LEU A 80 2.63 -13.61 10.95
N TYR A 81 1.84 -12.97 11.81
CA TYR A 81 0.39 -13.05 11.85
C TYR A 81 -0.26 -11.66 11.99
N PRO A 82 -0.30 -10.84 10.93
CA PRO A 82 -0.77 -9.45 10.98
C PRO A 82 -2.24 -9.31 11.38
N TYR A 83 -3.05 -10.35 11.21
CA TYR A 83 -4.49 -10.35 11.53
C TYR A 83 -4.82 -10.96 12.89
N ALA A 84 -3.85 -11.58 13.57
CA ALA A 84 -4.05 -12.09 14.91
C ALA A 84 -4.34 -10.95 15.89
N ARG A 85 -5.34 -11.12 16.74
CA ARG A 85 -5.67 -10.14 17.78
C ARG A 85 -4.67 -10.21 18.92
N ARG A 86 -4.27 -9.05 19.42
CA ARG A 86 -3.17 -8.89 20.36
C ARG A 86 -3.70 -8.44 21.70
N VAL A 87 -3.52 -9.28 22.70
CA VAL A 87 -3.96 -9.03 24.07
C VAL A 87 -2.74 -9.05 24.99
N LEU A 88 -2.53 -7.98 25.73
CA LEU A 88 -1.44 -7.87 26.71
C LEU A 88 -1.97 -8.19 28.10
N LEU A 89 -1.28 -9.10 28.82
CA LEU A 89 -1.53 -9.38 30.22
C LEU A 89 -0.60 -8.52 31.07
N THR A 90 -1.15 -7.77 32.04
CA THR A 90 -0.34 -6.83 32.85
C THR A 90 -0.80 -6.79 34.30
N ALA A 91 0.11 -6.47 35.23
CA ALA A 91 -0.22 -6.19 36.61
C ALA A 91 -0.63 -4.72 36.77
N TYR A 92 -1.38 -4.39 37.82
CA TYR A 92 -1.99 -3.08 38.08
C TYR A 92 -1.02 -1.87 38.10
N ALA A 93 0.29 -2.11 38.23
CA ALA A 93 1.30 -1.06 38.37
C ALA A 93 1.88 -0.54 37.04
N ASP A 94 1.50 -1.08 35.88
CA ASP A 94 2.17 -0.82 34.60
C ASP A 94 1.27 -0.10 33.55
N THR A 95 0.37 0.77 34.01
CA THR A 95 -0.53 1.55 33.11
C THR A 95 0.21 2.38 32.07
N ASP A 96 1.37 2.96 32.40
CA ASP A 96 2.19 3.73 31.45
C ASP A 96 2.82 2.84 30.36
N ALA A 97 3.05 1.59 30.69
CA ALA A 97 3.56 0.60 29.76
C ALA A 97 2.47 0.09 28.80
N ALA A 98 1.24 -0.08 29.32
CA ALA A 98 0.07 -0.43 28.50
C ALA A 98 -0.26 0.70 27.50
N ILE A 99 -0.17 1.97 27.94
CA ILE A 99 -0.37 3.13 27.05
C ILE A 99 0.68 3.19 25.93
N ARG A 100 1.95 2.88 26.23
CA ARG A 100 2.99 2.76 25.20
C ARG A 100 2.74 1.60 24.25
N ALA A 101 2.30 0.46 24.75
CA ALA A 101 1.97 -0.72 23.95
C ALA A 101 0.83 -0.47 22.95
N ILE A 102 -0.19 0.27 23.34
CA ILE A 102 -1.32 0.64 22.47
C ILE A 102 -0.83 1.39 21.22
N ASN A 103 0.17 2.25 21.38
CA ASN A 103 0.67 3.07 20.28
C ASN A 103 1.73 2.38 19.39
N VAL A 104 2.43 1.37 19.91
CA VAL A 104 3.54 0.72 19.20
C VAL A 104 3.07 -0.55 18.45
N VAL A 105 2.24 -1.39 19.09
CA VAL A 105 1.89 -2.71 18.56
C VAL A 105 0.45 -2.83 18.09
N ASP A 106 -0.29 -1.72 17.99
CA ASP A 106 -1.72 -1.74 17.61
C ASP A 106 -2.48 -2.77 18.48
N LEU A 107 -2.34 -2.60 19.80
CA LEU A 107 -2.87 -3.54 20.79
C LEU A 107 -4.39 -3.52 20.77
N ASP A 108 -5.02 -4.68 20.56
CA ASP A 108 -6.48 -4.79 20.52
C ASP A 108 -7.09 -4.68 21.92
N HIS A 109 -6.43 -5.25 22.93
CA HIS A 109 -6.90 -5.18 24.32
C HIS A 109 -5.78 -5.43 25.34
N TYR A 110 -5.96 -4.96 26.58
CA TYR A 110 -5.15 -5.36 27.71
C TYR A 110 -5.99 -5.95 28.83
N LEU A 111 -5.48 -6.97 29.50
CA LEU A 111 -6.12 -7.64 30.63
C LEU A 111 -5.29 -7.48 31.90
N LEU A 112 -5.96 -7.13 32.98
CA LEU A 112 -5.31 -7.00 34.28
C LEU A 112 -5.24 -8.35 35.00
N LYS A 113 -4.09 -8.66 35.56
CA LYS A 113 -3.90 -9.78 36.51
C LYS A 113 -4.29 -9.35 37.92
N PRO A 114 -5.01 -10.18 38.72
CA PRO A 114 -5.70 -11.43 38.36
C PRO A 114 -7.04 -11.18 37.65
N TRP A 115 -7.44 -12.10 36.78
CA TRP A 115 -8.70 -12.04 36.01
C TRP A 115 -9.85 -12.84 36.62
N ASP A 116 -9.79 -13.17 37.93
CA ASP A 116 -10.88 -13.83 38.62
C ASP A 116 -12.08 -12.88 38.88
N PRO A 117 -13.31 -13.33 38.68
CA PRO A 117 -13.69 -14.59 38.02
C PRO A 117 -13.53 -14.51 36.49
N PRO A 118 -13.07 -15.63 35.83
CA PRO A 118 -12.84 -15.64 34.38
C PRO A 118 -14.08 -15.31 33.55
N ASP A 119 -15.25 -15.72 34.02
CA ASP A 119 -16.53 -15.51 33.31
C ASP A 119 -16.88 -14.02 33.17
N GLU A 120 -16.43 -13.17 34.05
CA GLU A 120 -16.70 -11.73 34.04
C GLU A 120 -15.60 -10.90 33.38
N LYS A 121 -14.34 -11.30 33.53
CA LYS A 121 -13.19 -10.44 33.19
C LYS A 121 -12.34 -10.97 32.03
N PHE A 122 -12.29 -12.29 31.84
CA PHE A 122 -11.42 -12.93 30.85
C PHE A 122 -12.17 -13.33 29.59
N TYR A 123 -13.21 -14.16 29.74
CA TYR A 123 -13.91 -14.68 28.58
C TYR A 123 -14.62 -13.61 27.73
N PRO A 124 -15.26 -12.56 28.28
CA PRO A 124 -15.87 -11.54 27.43
C PRO A 124 -14.86 -10.84 26.51
N VAL A 125 -13.64 -10.59 27.01
CA VAL A 125 -12.57 -9.98 26.21
C VAL A 125 -12.10 -10.94 25.11
N ILE A 126 -11.85 -12.20 25.46
CA ILE A 126 -11.39 -13.19 24.47
C ILE A 126 -12.47 -13.48 23.42
N ASP A 127 -13.74 -13.56 23.81
CA ASP A 127 -14.88 -13.73 22.89
C ASP A 127 -14.93 -12.55 21.89
N GLU A 128 -14.82 -11.31 22.38
CA GLU A 128 -14.78 -10.11 21.53
C GLU A 128 -13.62 -10.14 20.53
N GLN A 129 -12.42 -10.54 20.99
CA GLN A 129 -11.26 -10.64 20.10
C GLN A 129 -11.41 -11.77 19.08
N ILE A 130 -11.96 -12.92 19.47
CA ILE A 130 -12.26 -14.02 18.56
C ILE A 130 -13.31 -13.60 17.52
N ASP A 131 -14.39 -12.96 17.96
CA ASP A 131 -15.45 -12.47 17.06
C ASP A 131 -14.90 -11.39 16.11
N SER A 132 -14.07 -10.50 16.61
CA SER A 132 -13.40 -9.48 15.80
C SER A 132 -12.47 -10.11 14.76
N TRP A 133 -11.70 -11.13 15.16
CA TRP A 133 -10.85 -11.89 14.24
C TRP A 133 -11.68 -12.65 13.20
N ALA A 134 -12.79 -13.29 13.60
CA ALA A 134 -13.66 -14.02 12.69
C ALA A 134 -14.38 -13.12 11.67
N ARG A 135 -14.71 -11.89 12.05
CA ARG A 135 -15.30 -10.86 11.17
C ARG A 135 -14.27 -10.22 10.23
N THR A 136 -12.99 -10.42 10.47
CA THR A 136 -11.94 -9.94 9.56
C THR A 136 -12.01 -10.80 8.28
N GLU A 137 -12.79 -10.36 7.31
CA GLU A 137 -13.11 -11.07 6.05
C GLU A 137 -11.89 -11.32 5.15
N ARG A 138 -10.72 -10.87 5.54
CA ARG A 138 -9.50 -10.89 4.74
C ARG A 138 -8.43 -11.76 5.37
N ARG A 139 -8.68 -13.07 5.34
CA ARG A 139 -7.54 -14.00 5.39
C ARG A 139 -6.79 -13.85 4.08
N PRO A 140 -5.47 -13.55 4.10
CA PRO A 140 -4.73 -13.78 2.87
C PRO A 140 -5.00 -15.22 2.46
N PRO A 141 -5.35 -15.48 1.20
CA PRO A 141 -5.41 -16.84 0.72
C PRO A 141 -4.08 -17.48 1.10
N GLY A 142 -4.10 -18.73 1.56
CA GLY A 142 -2.86 -19.46 1.81
C GLY A 142 -1.95 -19.28 0.60
N GLU A 143 -0.66 -19.43 0.78
CA GLU A 143 0.39 -19.03 -0.16
C GLU A 143 0.00 -19.29 -1.63
N LEU A 144 -0.22 -18.19 -2.38
CA LEU A 144 -0.50 -18.24 -3.80
C LEU A 144 0.72 -18.77 -4.54
N ARG A 145 0.55 -19.68 -5.47
CA ARG A 145 1.59 -20.02 -6.44
C ARG A 145 1.32 -19.31 -7.74
N VAL A 146 2.29 -18.54 -8.19
CA VAL A 146 2.20 -17.79 -9.45
C VAL A 146 3.23 -18.38 -10.40
N VAL A 147 2.76 -19.02 -11.46
CA VAL A 147 3.64 -19.60 -12.50
C VAL A 147 3.61 -18.69 -13.72
N GLY A 148 4.78 -18.35 -14.21
CA GLY A 148 4.86 -17.47 -15.37
C GLY A 148 6.23 -17.34 -15.98
N HIS A 149 6.29 -16.55 -17.06
CA HIS A 149 7.52 -16.25 -17.74
C HIS A 149 8.14 -14.95 -17.22
N ARG A 150 9.46 -14.96 -16.96
CA ARG A 150 10.21 -13.81 -16.38
C ARG A 150 10.00 -12.51 -17.16
N TRP A 151 9.91 -12.58 -18.48
CA TRP A 151 9.82 -11.42 -19.38
C TRP A 151 8.41 -11.20 -19.93
N SER A 152 7.39 -11.65 -19.24
CA SER A 152 6.00 -11.37 -19.58
C SER A 152 5.52 -10.11 -18.84
N ALA A 153 5.00 -9.12 -19.58
CA ALA A 153 4.45 -7.90 -19.01
C ALA A 153 3.30 -8.24 -18.05
N ARG A 154 2.39 -9.17 -18.43
CA ARG A 154 1.28 -9.58 -17.57
C ARG A 154 1.73 -10.29 -16.30
N CYS A 155 2.76 -11.12 -16.38
CA CYS A 155 3.34 -11.74 -15.18
C CYS A 155 3.94 -10.70 -14.23
N TYR A 156 4.60 -9.68 -14.76
CA TYR A 156 5.08 -8.55 -13.97
C TYR A 156 3.93 -7.78 -13.29
N GLU A 157 2.88 -7.44 -14.03
CA GLU A 157 1.70 -6.73 -13.50
C GLU A 157 1.04 -7.49 -12.35
N VAL A 158 0.85 -8.81 -12.50
CA VAL A 158 0.28 -9.67 -11.45
C VAL A 158 1.18 -9.71 -10.21
N ARG A 159 2.49 -9.85 -10.38
CA ARG A 159 3.44 -9.82 -9.26
C ARG A 159 3.45 -8.45 -8.56
N ASP A 160 3.47 -7.36 -9.32
CA ASP A 160 3.38 -5.99 -8.79
C ASP A 160 2.05 -5.77 -8.04
N PHE A 161 0.94 -6.26 -8.59
CA PHE A 161 -0.37 -6.21 -7.96
C PHE A 161 -0.36 -6.95 -6.60
N LEU A 162 0.09 -8.19 -6.55
CA LEU A 162 0.15 -8.99 -5.32
C LEU A 162 1.10 -8.36 -4.28
N ALA A 163 2.26 -7.87 -4.72
CA ALA A 163 3.22 -7.21 -3.84
C ALA A 163 2.65 -5.92 -3.21
N ARG A 164 1.94 -5.11 -4.00
CA ARG A 164 1.28 -3.88 -3.51
C ARG A 164 0.17 -4.16 -2.50
N HIS A 165 -0.55 -5.26 -2.67
CA HIS A 165 -1.59 -5.69 -1.74
C HIS A 165 -1.05 -6.51 -0.56
N GLN A 166 0.29 -6.66 -0.47
CA GLN A 166 0.99 -7.44 0.56
C GLN A 166 0.50 -8.89 0.64
N VAL A 167 0.08 -9.44 -0.50
CA VAL A 167 -0.34 -10.84 -0.62
C VAL A 167 0.91 -11.71 -0.84
N PRO A 168 1.24 -12.62 0.07
CA PRO A 168 2.38 -13.50 -0.10
C PRO A 168 2.12 -14.49 -1.24
N TYR A 169 3.11 -14.68 -2.08
CA TYR A 169 3.05 -15.64 -3.19
C TYR A 169 4.39 -16.31 -3.42
N HIS A 170 4.36 -17.53 -3.91
CA HIS A 170 5.53 -18.25 -4.40
C HIS A 170 5.62 -18.09 -5.92
N TRP A 171 6.70 -17.46 -6.40
CA TRP A 171 6.95 -17.30 -7.82
C TRP A 171 7.68 -18.52 -8.37
N LEU A 172 7.13 -19.12 -9.43
CA LEU A 172 7.68 -20.26 -10.16
C LEU A 172 7.86 -19.89 -11.63
N MET A 173 8.99 -20.24 -12.19
CA MET A 173 9.19 -20.12 -13.64
C MET A 173 8.46 -21.27 -14.35
N ASP A 174 7.89 -20.97 -15.50
CA ASP A 174 7.25 -21.98 -16.37
C ASP A 174 8.21 -23.09 -16.84
N GLY A 175 9.51 -22.79 -16.89
CA GLY A 175 10.59 -23.76 -17.19
C GLY A 175 11.09 -24.55 -15.98
N ASP A 176 10.72 -24.21 -14.75
CA ASP A 176 11.10 -24.95 -13.54
C ASP A 176 10.27 -26.24 -13.42
N PRO A 177 10.82 -27.33 -12.83
CA PRO A 177 10.10 -28.60 -12.72
C PRO A 177 8.73 -28.47 -12.05
N GLU A 178 8.61 -27.70 -10.97
CA GLU A 178 7.35 -27.45 -10.25
C GLU A 178 6.39 -26.59 -11.10
N GLY A 179 6.90 -25.52 -11.70
CA GLY A 179 6.12 -24.66 -12.58
C GLY A 179 5.55 -25.39 -13.79
N ALA A 180 6.39 -26.14 -14.49
CA ALA A 180 5.98 -26.96 -15.63
C ALA A 180 4.92 -28.01 -15.25
N GLN A 181 5.04 -28.61 -14.06
CA GLN A 181 4.09 -29.58 -13.55
C GLN A 181 2.71 -28.95 -13.27
N LEU A 182 2.67 -27.75 -12.69
CA LEU A 182 1.43 -27.00 -12.44
C LEU A 182 0.78 -26.55 -13.76
N VAL A 183 1.56 -26.07 -14.72
CA VAL A 183 1.06 -25.69 -16.06
C VAL A 183 0.46 -26.89 -16.78
N ALA A 184 1.14 -28.05 -16.74
CA ALA A 184 0.63 -29.28 -17.35
C ALA A 184 -0.65 -29.77 -16.67
N ALA A 185 -0.72 -29.72 -15.33
CA ALA A 185 -1.89 -30.10 -14.54
C ALA A 185 -3.10 -29.19 -14.83
N ALA A 186 -2.87 -27.92 -15.12
CA ALA A 186 -3.89 -26.95 -15.51
C ALA A 186 -4.28 -27.02 -17.01
N GLY A 187 -3.70 -27.94 -17.80
CA GLY A 187 -3.99 -28.09 -19.23
C GLY A 187 -3.23 -27.12 -20.13
N SER A 188 -2.06 -26.65 -19.70
CA SER A 188 -1.22 -25.68 -20.43
C SER A 188 -1.91 -24.37 -20.79
N PRO A 189 -2.44 -23.66 -19.79
CA PRO A 189 -3.19 -22.42 -20.00
C PRO A 189 -2.28 -21.26 -20.41
N GLU A 190 -2.91 -20.14 -20.77
CA GLU A 190 -2.22 -18.85 -20.92
C GLU A 190 -1.65 -18.39 -19.56
N LEU A 191 -0.42 -17.89 -19.57
CA LEU A 191 0.29 -17.42 -18.37
C LEU A 191 0.07 -15.93 -18.11
N PRO A 192 0.11 -15.49 -16.83
CA PRO A 192 0.46 -16.24 -15.62
C PRO A 192 -0.66 -17.18 -15.16
N LEU A 193 -0.28 -18.35 -14.69
CA LEU A 193 -1.17 -19.26 -13.95
C LEU A 193 -1.05 -18.97 -12.46
N ILE A 194 -2.18 -18.70 -11.80
CA ILE A 194 -2.24 -18.51 -10.35
C ILE A 194 -3.00 -19.68 -9.75
N VAL A 195 -2.41 -20.31 -8.75
CA VAL A 195 -3.01 -21.40 -7.99
C VAL A 195 -3.19 -20.92 -6.56
N THR A 196 -4.44 -20.86 -6.12
CA THR A 196 -4.80 -20.48 -4.75
C THR A 196 -4.62 -21.67 -3.79
N ALA A 197 -4.64 -21.41 -2.48
CA ALA A 197 -4.43 -22.46 -1.47
C ALA A 197 -5.52 -23.54 -1.48
N ASP A 198 -6.72 -23.21 -1.92
CA ASP A 198 -7.84 -24.15 -2.09
C ASP A 198 -7.77 -24.95 -3.41
N GLY A 199 -6.75 -24.70 -4.23
CA GLY A 199 -6.53 -25.35 -5.53
C GLY A 199 -7.28 -24.71 -6.69
N THR A 200 -7.97 -23.59 -6.49
CA THR A 200 -8.57 -22.83 -7.59
C THR A 200 -7.48 -22.27 -8.50
N THR A 201 -7.70 -22.34 -9.81
CA THR A 201 -6.74 -21.85 -10.80
C THR A 201 -7.30 -20.66 -11.57
N LEU A 202 -6.47 -19.63 -11.77
CA LEU A 202 -6.75 -18.46 -12.61
C LEU A 202 -5.70 -18.40 -13.72
N CYS A 203 -6.15 -18.25 -14.96
CA CYS A 203 -5.29 -18.24 -16.14
C CYS A 203 -5.28 -16.84 -16.74
N ALA A 204 -4.13 -16.18 -16.79
CA ALA A 204 -3.96 -14.80 -17.24
C ALA A 204 -5.05 -13.83 -16.70
N PRO A 205 -5.38 -13.86 -15.38
CA PRO A 205 -6.53 -13.13 -14.85
C PRO A 205 -6.37 -11.63 -15.05
N SER A 206 -7.49 -10.92 -15.18
CA SER A 206 -7.57 -9.47 -15.04
C SER A 206 -7.29 -9.04 -13.58
N ASP A 207 -7.02 -7.75 -13.35
CA ASP A 207 -6.81 -7.24 -11.98
C ASP A 207 -8.07 -7.39 -11.11
N THR A 208 -9.26 -7.26 -11.71
CA THR A 208 -10.53 -7.45 -11.01
C THR A 208 -10.77 -8.91 -10.60
N GLU A 209 -10.48 -9.87 -11.50
CA GLU A 209 -10.57 -11.31 -11.17
C GLU A 209 -9.57 -11.68 -10.08
N LEU A 210 -8.34 -11.17 -10.18
CA LEU A 210 -7.32 -11.38 -9.17
C LEU A 210 -7.72 -10.76 -7.82
N ALA A 211 -8.23 -9.52 -7.83
CA ALA A 211 -8.74 -8.84 -6.64
C ALA A 211 -9.84 -9.66 -5.95
N SER A 212 -10.80 -10.14 -6.72
CA SER A 212 -11.89 -10.99 -6.20
C SER A 212 -11.37 -12.29 -5.60
N ALA A 213 -10.42 -12.95 -6.28
CA ALA A 213 -9.83 -14.21 -5.82
C ALA A 213 -9.03 -14.08 -4.51
N ILE A 214 -8.44 -12.92 -4.26
CA ILE A 214 -7.74 -12.64 -3.00
C ILE A 214 -8.61 -11.95 -1.95
N GLY A 215 -9.93 -11.87 -2.20
CA GLY A 215 -10.92 -11.38 -1.23
C GLY A 215 -10.96 -9.86 -1.08
N LEU A 216 -10.55 -9.09 -2.08
CA LEU A 216 -10.71 -7.64 -2.07
C LEU A 216 -12.13 -7.24 -2.48
N SER A 217 -12.65 -6.17 -1.88
CA SER A 217 -13.94 -5.60 -2.26
C SER A 217 -13.79 -4.85 -3.59
N THR A 218 -14.55 -5.28 -4.61
CA THR A 218 -14.53 -4.70 -5.96
C THR A 218 -15.86 -4.08 -6.37
N THR A 219 -16.94 -4.38 -5.64
CA THR A 219 -18.30 -3.93 -5.92
C THR A 219 -18.85 -3.05 -4.79
N PRO A 220 -19.50 -1.92 -5.09
CA PRO A 220 -20.07 -1.05 -4.07
C PRO A 220 -21.26 -1.73 -3.36
N SER A 221 -21.35 -1.55 -2.05
CA SER A 221 -22.44 -2.09 -1.23
C SER A 221 -23.75 -1.32 -1.41
N THR A 222 -23.67 -0.07 -1.84
CA THR A 222 -24.82 0.81 -2.11
C THR A 222 -24.56 1.71 -3.33
N GLY A 223 -25.62 2.25 -3.92
CA GLY A 223 -25.52 3.20 -5.04
C GLY A 223 -25.37 4.66 -4.61
N PHE A 224 -25.55 4.99 -3.32
CA PHE A 224 -25.49 6.37 -2.83
C PHE A 224 -24.78 6.48 -1.47
N TYR A 225 -23.85 7.44 -1.36
CA TYR A 225 -23.00 7.72 -0.23
C TYR A 225 -23.11 9.18 0.22
N ASP A 226 -22.58 9.53 1.38
CA ASP A 226 -22.37 10.92 1.74
C ASP A 226 -21.10 11.46 1.08
N LEU A 227 -20.07 10.61 0.99
CA LEU A 227 -18.76 10.97 0.46
C LEU A 227 -18.16 9.87 -0.42
N ILE A 228 -17.78 10.21 -1.65
CA ILE A 228 -16.90 9.41 -2.49
C ILE A 228 -15.48 9.99 -2.42
N VAL A 229 -14.50 9.13 -2.17
CA VAL A 229 -13.07 9.48 -2.22
C VAL A 229 -12.45 8.76 -3.41
N VAL A 230 -11.91 9.51 -4.37
CA VAL A 230 -11.27 8.96 -5.57
C VAL A 230 -9.77 8.90 -5.38
N GLY A 231 -9.25 7.69 -5.14
CA GLY A 231 -7.85 7.40 -4.85
C GLY A 231 -7.60 7.06 -3.38
N GLY A 232 -6.92 5.94 -3.14
CA GLY A 232 -6.61 5.36 -1.83
C GLY A 232 -5.16 5.61 -1.37
N GLY A 233 -4.52 6.70 -1.83
CA GLY A 233 -3.23 7.16 -1.31
C GLY A 233 -3.35 7.79 0.08
N PRO A 234 -2.26 8.37 0.64
CA PRO A 234 -2.28 8.96 1.99
C PRO A 234 -3.39 9.98 2.20
N SER A 235 -3.67 10.81 1.20
CA SER A 235 -4.75 11.79 1.26
C SER A 235 -6.13 11.13 1.30
N GLY A 236 -6.36 10.13 0.43
CA GLY A 236 -7.64 9.43 0.37
C GLY A 236 -7.89 8.57 1.61
N LEU A 237 -6.87 7.88 2.13
CA LEU A 237 -6.98 7.13 3.39
C LEU A 237 -7.20 8.07 4.59
N GLY A 238 -6.56 9.25 4.61
CA GLY A 238 -6.85 10.29 5.59
C GLY A 238 -8.31 10.72 5.52
N ALA A 239 -8.82 11.03 4.32
CA ALA A 239 -10.22 11.38 4.12
C ALA A 239 -11.18 10.24 4.51
N ALA A 240 -10.84 8.99 4.22
CA ALA A 240 -11.65 7.83 4.60
C ALA A 240 -11.77 7.67 6.11
N VAL A 241 -10.63 7.75 6.83
CA VAL A 241 -10.60 7.67 8.30
C VAL A 241 -11.46 8.76 8.92
N TYR A 242 -11.25 10.02 8.53
CA TYR A 242 -12.02 11.14 9.10
C TYR A 242 -13.48 11.09 8.68
N GLY A 243 -13.79 10.87 7.40
CA GLY A 243 -15.17 10.79 6.91
C GLY A 243 -15.98 9.73 7.66
N ALA A 244 -15.48 8.52 7.74
CA ALA A 244 -16.19 7.44 8.43
C ALA A 244 -16.24 7.64 9.97
N SER A 245 -15.15 8.11 10.60
CA SER A 245 -15.14 8.36 12.04
C SER A 245 -16.06 9.51 12.47
N GLU A 246 -16.35 10.44 11.57
CA GLU A 246 -17.27 11.57 11.79
C GLU A 246 -18.70 11.26 11.31
N GLY A 247 -18.97 10.00 10.94
CA GLY A 247 -20.33 9.48 10.67
C GLY A 247 -20.80 9.61 9.22
N LEU A 248 -19.94 9.99 8.27
CA LEU A 248 -20.30 9.99 6.85
C LEU A 248 -20.24 8.56 6.29
N ASN A 249 -21.27 8.16 5.55
CA ASN A 249 -21.21 6.96 4.72
C ASN A 249 -20.19 7.18 3.58
N THR A 250 -18.97 6.67 3.77
CA THR A 250 -17.80 6.99 2.95
C THR A 250 -17.34 5.79 2.15
N VAL A 251 -17.16 5.97 0.83
CA VAL A 251 -16.53 4.97 -0.05
C VAL A 251 -15.24 5.53 -0.64
N VAL A 252 -14.20 4.72 -0.64
CA VAL A 252 -12.94 4.96 -1.36
C VAL A 252 -12.92 4.11 -2.62
N VAL A 253 -12.60 4.69 -3.76
CA VAL A 253 -12.38 3.96 -5.01
C VAL A 253 -10.91 4.06 -5.39
N GLU A 254 -10.20 2.93 -5.36
CA GLU A 254 -8.79 2.85 -5.69
C GLU A 254 -8.57 1.91 -6.89
N ARG A 255 -7.93 2.43 -7.93
CA ARG A 255 -7.70 1.68 -9.17
C ARG A 255 -6.62 0.59 -9.06
N ARG A 256 -5.69 0.74 -8.13
CA ARG A 256 -4.58 -0.20 -7.93
C ARG A 256 -4.60 -0.74 -6.51
N ALA A 257 -3.70 -0.28 -5.65
CA ALA A 257 -3.61 -0.71 -4.27
C ALA A 257 -3.64 0.49 -3.32
N LEU A 258 -4.25 0.32 -2.18
CA LEU A 258 -4.27 1.31 -1.11
C LEU A 258 -2.86 1.66 -0.65
N GLY A 259 -2.65 2.93 -0.26
CA GLY A 259 -1.35 3.49 0.06
C GLY A 259 -0.73 4.31 -1.07
N GLY A 260 -1.20 4.14 -2.31
CA GLY A 260 -0.73 4.90 -3.47
C GLY A 260 0.79 4.81 -3.66
N GLN A 261 1.43 5.89 -4.10
CA GLN A 261 2.89 5.92 -4.29
C GLN A 261 3.66 5.86 -2.96
N ALA A 262 3.10 6.40 -1.87
CA ALA A 262 3.74 6.34 -0.56
C ALA A 262 3.87 4.89 -0.06
N GLY A 263 2.90 4.03 -0.37
CA GLY A 263 2.93 2.60 -0.03
C GLY A 263 4.13 1.83 -0.59
N GLN A 264 4.76 2.34 -1.66
CA GLN A 264 5.93 1.74 -2.29
C GLN A 264 7.27 2.23 -1.70
N SER A 265 7.24 3.20 -0.79
CA SER A 265 8.46 3.74 -0.18
C SER A 265 9.07 2.70 0.77
N SER A 266 10.34 2.38 0.58
CA SER A 266 11.08 1.47 1.46
C SER A 266 11.14 1.96 2.90
N ARG A 267 11.22 3.29 3.08
CA ARG A 267 11.26 3.95 4.38
C ARG A 267 10.80 5.39 4.29
N ILE A 268 9.91 5.79 5.19
CA ILE A 268 9.44 7.16 5.40
C ILE A 268 9.96 7.58 6.76
N GLU A 269 10.98 8.47 6.79
CA GLU A 269 11.68 8.85 8.01
C GLU A 269 11.10 10.13 8.64
N ASN A 270 10.32 10.89 7.89
CA ASN A 270 9.83 12.21 8.29
C ASN A 270 8.30 12.22 8.54
N TYR A 271 7.70 11.07 8.84
CA TYR A 271 6.31 11.00 9.27
C TYR A 271 6.25 11.05 10.79
N LEU A 272 5.49 12.04 11.31
CA LEU A 272 5.40 12.27 12.75
C LEU A 272 4.84 11.03 13.49
N GLY A 273 5.46 10.70 14.63
CA GLY A 273 5.08 9.55 15.46
C GLY A 273 5.88 8.28 15.18
N PHE A 274 6.80 8.29 14.21
CA PHE A 274 7.68 7.16 13.87
C PHE A 274 9.15 7.57 13.96
N PRO A 275 9.76 7.58 15.16
CA PRO A 275 11.11 8.08 15.37
C PRO A 275 12.17 7.28 14.58
N ASP A 276 11.92 6.01 14.36
CA ASP A 276 12.81 5.11 13.60
C ASP A 276 12.37 4.98 12.13
N GLY A 277 11.44 5.83 11.67
CA GLY A 277 10.82 5.70 10.36
C GLY A 277 9.83 4.52 10.28
N VAL A 278 9.12 4.44 9.16
CA VAL A 278 8.14 3.39 8.86
C VAL A 278 8.20 3.06 7.39
N THR A 279 7.97 1.80 6.99
CA THR A 279 7.83 1.50 5.56
C THR A 279 6.51 2.05 5.02
N GLY A 280 6.50 2.43 3.74
CA GLY A 280 5.26 2.90 3.10
C GLY A 280 4.13 1.87 3.17
N ALA A 281 4.48 0.60 3.01
CA ALA A 281 3.54 -0.52 3.09
C ALA A 281 2.91 -0.67 4.49
N GLN A 282 3.73 -0.59 5.55
CA GLN A 282 3.23 -0.63 6.93
C GLN A 282 2.33 0.56 7.25
N LEU A 283 2.71 1.77 6.83
CA LEU A 283 1.90 2.97 7.05
C LEU A 283 0.55 2.87 6.32
N ALA A 284 0.55 2.39 5.07
CA ALA A 284 -0.66 2.19 4.28
C ALA A 284 -1.59 1.14 4.90
N ASP A 285 -1.04 0.00 5.36
CA ASP A 285 -1.85 -1.05 5.99
C ASP A 285 -2.48 -0.58 7.32
N ARG A 286 -1.73 0.16 8.14
CA ARG A 286 -2.28 0.76 9.37
C ARG A 286 -3.43 1.73 9.08
N ALA A 287 -3.27 2.59 8.07
CA ALA A 287 -4.31 3.54 7.65
C ALA A 287 -5.53 2.82 7.07
N ARG A 288 -5.33 1.77 6.25
CA ARG A 288 -6.40 0.92 5.72
C ARG A 288 -7.22 0.29 6.85
N ARG A 289 -6.55 -0.38 7.80
CA ARG A 289 -7.22 -1.02 8.96
C ARG A 289 -7.97 0.01 9.81
N GLN A 290 -7.44 1.21 9.93
CA GLN A 290 -8.09 2.29 10.66
C GLN A 290 -9.36 2.75 9.94
N ALA A 291 -9.33 2.95 8.61
CA ALA A 291 -10.50 3.30 7.81
C ALA A 291 -11.58 2.21 7.86
N ASP A 292 -11.19 0.95 7.70
CA ASP A 292 -12.04 -0.24 7.79
C ASP A 292 -12.74 -0.30 9.18
N ARG A 293 -12.01 -0.10 10.26
CA ARG A 293 -12.54 -0.10 11.64
C ARG A 293 -13.63 0.97 11.86
N PHE A 294 -13.51 2.11 11.21
CA PHE A 294 -14.53 3.15 11.27
C PHE A 294 -15.67 2.94 10.29
N GLY A 295 -15.62 1.90 9.44
CA GLY A 295 -16.69 1.55 8.52
C GLY A 295 -16.61 2.23 7.16
N ALA A 296 -15.45 2.76 6.76
CA ALA A 296 -15.25 3.20 5.38
C ALA A 296 -15.26 2.01 4.43
N GLU A 297 -16.01 2.10 3.34
CA GLU A 297 -15.97 1.09 2.29
C GLU A 297 -14.78 1.34 1.36
N LEU A 298 -13.97 0.29 1.12
CA LEU A 298 -12.72 0.38 0.35
C LEU A 298 -12.82 -0.48 -0.91
N LEU A 299 -13.21 0.13 -2.03
CA LEU A 299 -13.27 -0.54 -3.33
C LEU A 299 -11.88 -0.52 -3.98
N GLN A 300 -11.37 -1.69 -4.33
CA GLN A 300 -10.05 -1.86 -4.93
C GLN A 300 -10.18 -2.48 -6.33
N ALA A 301 -9.15 -2.26 -7.17
CA ALA A 301 -9.18 -2.59 -8.59
C ALA A 301 -10.33 -1.93 -9.36
N GLY A 302 -10.89 -0.83 -8.85
CA GLY A 302 -11.92 -0.03 -9.48
C GLY A 302 -11.36 1.33 -9.96
N GLU A 303 -11.55 1.68 -11.21
CA GLU A 303 -11.11 2.95 -11.77
C GLU A 303 -12.29 3.86 -12.03
N VAL A 304 -12.26 5.10 -11.49
CA VAL A 304 -13.22 6.14 -11.85
C VAL A 304 -12.82 6.73 -13.19
N THR A 305 -13.70 6.65 -14.18
CA THR A 305 -13.46 7.09 -15.56
C THR A 305 -14.17 8.39 -15.93
N ALA A 306 -15.18 8.78 -15.15
CA ALA A 306 -15.89 10.04 -15.33
C ALA A 306 -16.52 10.52 -14.02
N LEU A 307 -16.70 11.83 -13.92
CA LEU A 307 -17.39 12.49 -12.83
C LEU A 307 -18.33 13.54 -13.38
N GLU A 308 -19.58 13.58 -12.91
CA GLU A 308 -20.56 14.55 -13.34
C GLU A 308 -21.43 15.05 -12.18
N ALA A 309 -22.03 16.22 -12.34
CA ALA A 309 -22.99 16.77 -11.41
C ALA A 309 -24.42 16.51 -11.92
N ARG A 310 -25.24 15.84 -11.12
CA ARG A 310 -26.67 15.61 -11.39
C ARG A 310 -27.50 16.24 -10.26
N GLY A 311 -27.85 17.51 -10.42
CA GLY A 311 -28.47 18.30 -9.35
C GLY A 311 -27.53 18.48 -8.16
N THR A 312 -27.97 18.07 -6.98
CA THR A 312 -27.15 18.10 -5.75
C THR A 312 -26.20 16.92 -5.65
N ALA A 313 -26.39 15.85 -6.41
CA ALA A 313 -25.54 14.68 -6.40
C ALA A 313 -24.30 14.83 -7.29
N ARG A 314 -23.21 14.19 -6.89
CA ARG A 314 -21.99 13.98 -7.67
C ARG A 314 -21.94 12.50 -8.02
N VAL A 315 -21.89 12.18 -9.32
CA VAL A 315 -21.95 10.82 -9.83
C VAL A 315 -20.61 10.44 -10.41
N ALA A 316 -20.00 9.39 -9.88
CA ALA A 316 -18.79 8.79 -10.40
C ALA A 316 -19.13 7.53 -11.19
N ARG A 317 -18.56 7.41 -12.39
CA ARG A 317 -18.68 6.22 -13.25
C ARG A 317 -17.39 5.41 -13.16
N LEU A 318 -17.53 4.13 -12.87
CA LEU A 318 -16.41 3.19 -12.83
C LEU A 318 -16.13 2.60 -14.21
N SER A 319 -14.96 2.00 -14.39
CA SER A 319 -14.52 1.39 -15.66
C SER A 319 -15.38 0.22 -16.13
N ASP A 320 -16.06 -0.47 -15.22
CA ASP A 320 -17.01 -1.54 -15.51
C ASP A 320 -18.42 -1.04 -15.89
N GLY A 321 -18.62 0.29 -15.91
CA GLY A 321 -19.89 0.95 -16.18
C GLY A 321 -20.77 1.18 -14.94
N THR A 322 -20.38 0.71 -13.78
CA THR A 322 -21.09 0.97 -12.51
C THR A 322 -21.09 2.47 -12.21
N GLU A 323 -22.24 2.99 -11.78
CA GLU A 323 -22.37 4.37 -11.29
C GLU A 323 -22.63 4.38 -9.79
N ILE A 324 -21.86 5.21 -9.08
CA ILE A 324 -22.09 5.53 -7.67
C ILE A 324 -22.28 7.03 -7.53
N ALA A 325 -23.16 7.43 -6.62
CA ALA A 325 -23.49 8.82 -6.39
C ALA A 325 -23.19 9.21 -4.93
N ALA A 326 -22.87 10.49 -4.70
CA ALA A 326 -22.72 11.03 -3.38
C ALA A 326 -23.11 12.51 -3.29
N HIS A 327 -23.25 13.00 -2.08
CA HIS A 327 -23.40 14.45 -1.83
C HIS A 327 -22.11 15.22 -2.12
N ALA A 328 -20.95 14.64 -1.81
CA ALA A 328 -19.64 15.26 -2.03
C ALA A 328 -18.62 14.24 -2.57
N VAL A 329 -17.58 14.76 -3.23
CA VAL A 329 -16.45 13.98 -3.75
C VAL A 329 -15.13 14.62 -3.34
N ILE A 330 -14.16 13.81 -2.92
CA ILE A 330 -12.78 14.22 -2.73
C ILE A 330 -11.90 13.54 -3.80
N LEU A 331 -11.29 14.36 -4.66
CA LEU A 331 -10.28 13.91 -5.62
C LEU A 331 -8.94 13.75 -4.89
N ALA A 332 -8.52 12.52 -4.68
CA ALA A 332 -7.27 12.14 -4.02
C ALA A 332 -6.41 11.23 -4.89
N SER A 333 -6.57 11.33 -6.23
CA SER A 333 -5.95 10.47 -7.24
C SER A 333 -4.42 10.61 -7.35
N GLY A 334 -3.84 11.58 -6.65
CA GLY A 334 -2.39 11.78 -6.58
C GLY A 334 -1.75 12.09 -7.92
N VAL A 335 -0.58 11.50 -8.15
CA VAL A 335 0.21 11.66 -9.38
C VAL A 335 0.64 10.30 -9.91
N SER A 336 0.88 10.21 -11.22
CA SER A 336 1.43 9.02 -11.89
C SER A 336 2.84 9.30 -12.40
N TYR A 337 3.68 8.28 -12.53
CA TYR A 337 5.01 8.45 -13.13
C TYR A 337 4.90 8.89 -14.58
N ARG A 338 5.73 9.87 -14.94
CA ARG A 338 5.86 10.30 -16.33
C ARG A 338 6.42 9.20 -17.19
N ARG A 339 5.84 9.00 -18.36
CA ARG A 339 6.37 8.10 -19.36
C ARG A 339 7.64 8.69 -19.98
N LEU A 340 8.64 7.84 -20.20
CA LEU A 340 9.87 8.21 -20.89
C LEU A 340 9.61 8.18 -22.41
N ASN A 341 9.61 9.35 -23.03
CA ASN A 341 9.40 9.46 -24.47
C ASN A 341 10.71 9.12 -25.23
N ALA A 342 10.93 7.84 -25.45
CA ALA A 342 12.05 7.32 -26.24
C ALA A 342 11.62 6.08 -27.04
N GLY A 343 12.14 5.93 -28.25
CA GLY A 343 11.71 4.86 -29.16
C GLY A 343 11.91 3.47 -28.54
N GLY A 344 10.91 2.61 -28.63
CA GLY A 344 10.95 1.23 -28.14
C GLY A 344 10.81 1.05 -26.63
N VAL A 345 10.84 2.12 -25.83
CA VAL A 345 10.78 2.00 -24.35
C VAL A 345 9.46 1.41 -23.88
N ASP A 346 8.35 1.80 -24.46
CA ASP A 346 7.03 1.29 -24.07
C ASP A 346 6.84 -0.20 -24.41
N ASP A 347 7.54 -0.71 -25.42
CA ASP A 347 7.48 -2.12 -25.82
C ASP A 347 8.11 -3.05 -24.76
N PHE A 348 9.00 -2.52 -23.91
CA PHE A 348 9.71 -3.29 -22.90
C PHE A 348 9.23 -3.02 -21.47
N VAL A 349 8.10 -2.32 -21.27
CA VAL A 349 7.52 -2.15 -19.93
C VAL A 349 7.15 -3.51 -19.34
N GLY A 350 7.65 -3.82 -18.15
CA GLY A 350 7.56 -5.14 -17.51
C GLY A 350 8.50 -6.20 -18.10
N ARG A 351 9.26 -5.86 -19.16
CA ARG A 351 10.24 -6.74 -19.81
C ARG A 351 11.63 -6.10 -19.86
N GLY A 352 12.01 -5.46 -18.77
CA GLY A 352 13.27 -4.76 -18.60
C GLY A 352 13.12 -3.25 -18.38
N VAL A 353 11.97 -2.64 -18.66
CA VAL A 353 11.68 -1.23 -18.37
C VAL A 353 10.68 -1.10 -17.23
N TYR A 354 11.03 -0.32 -16.20
CA TYR A 354 10.24 -0.20 -14.97
C TYR A 354 10.14 1.26 -14.52
N TYR A 355 8.95 1.65 -14.07
CA TYR A 355 8.70 2.97 -13.51
C TYR A 355 8.60 2.86 -11.98
N GLY A 356 9.65 3.22 -11.26
CA GLY A 356 9.68 3.28 -9.81
C GLY A 356 9.87 1.96 -9.04
N ALA A 357 9.91 0.80 -9.70
CA ALA A 357 9.90 -0.53 -9.07
C ALA A 357 11.30 -1.07 -8.66
N ALA A 358 12.30 -0.21 -8.46
CA ALA A 358 13.69 -0.63 -8.21
C ALA A 358 13.87 -1.58 -7.01
N LEU A 359 13.05 -1.46 -5.97
CA LEU A 359 13.16 -2.30 -4.78
C LEU A 359 12.72 -3.74 -5.03
N THR A 360 11.64 -3.92 -5.77
CA THR A 360 11.05 -5.23 -6.05
C THR A 360 11.90 -6.04 -7.02
N GLU A 361 12.51 -5.36 -8.01
CA GLU A 361 13.26 -6.02 -9.09
C GLU A 361 14.77 -6.09 -8.81
N ALA A 362 15.29 -5.42 -7.78
CA ALA A 362 16.72 -5.37 -7.49
C ALA A 362 17.40 -6.75 -7.35
N PRO A 363 16.83 -7.75 -6.68
CA PRO A 363 17.45 -9.07 -6.60
C PRO A 363 17.58 -9.75 -7.97
N SER A 364 16.68 -9.44 -8.90
CA SER A 364 16.69 -9.98 -10.27
C SER A 364 17.75 -9.33 -11.16
N CYS A 365 18.33 -8.21 -10.73
CA CYS A 365 19.41 -7.50 -11.44
C CYS A 365 20.81 -8.02 -11.09
N ALA A 366 20.93 -9.11 -10.33
CA ALA A 366 22.22 -9.64 -9.90
C ALA A 366 23.14 -9.90 -11.09
N ASP A 367 24.39 -9.38 -10.99
CA ASP A 367 25.45 -9.52 -11.98
C ASP A 367 25.17 -8.92 -13.37
N GLU A 368 24.07 -8.15 -13.53
CA GLU A 368 23.70 -7.49 -14.79
C GLU A 368 24.01 -5.97 -14.77
N GLU A 369 24.05 -5.36 -15.95
CA GLU A 369 24.16 -3.90 -16.09
C GLU A 369 22.76 -3.26 -16.09
N VAL A 370 22.61 -2.21 -15.29
CA VAL A 370 21.34 -1.54 -15.00
C VAL A 370 21.43 -0.06 -15.35
N ALA A 371 20.41 0.48 -15.99
CA ALA A 371 20.27 1.91 -16.24
C ALA A 371 19.20 2.53 -15.33
N VAL A 372 19.50 3.72 -14.78
CA VAL A 372 18.58 4.56 -14.00
C VAL A 372 18.47 5.91 -14.70
N VAL A 373 17.26 6.31 -15.09
CA VAL A 373 17.03 7.63 -15.72
C VAL A 373 16.39 8.56 -14.72
N GLY A 374 17.08 9.63 -14.38
CA GLY A 374 16.63 10.66 -13.45
C GLY A 374 17.78 11.29 -12.67
N GLY A 375 17.59 12.51 -12.19
CA GLY A 375 18.62 13.28 -11.47
C GLY A 375 18.19 13.78 -10.09
N ALA A 376 17.06 13.31 -9.55
CA ALA A 376 16.56 13.69 -8.23
C ALA A 376 16.77 12.57 -7.19
N ASN A 377 16.40 12.82 -5.92
CA ASN A 377 16.62 11.91 -4.80
C ASN A 377 16.13 10.48 -5.06
N SER A 378 14.96 10.31 -5.66
CA SER A 378 14.41 8.97 -5.96
C SER A 378 15.31 8.16 -6.90
N ALA A 379 15.90 8.81 -7.91
CA ALA A 379 16.86 8.17 -8.81
C ALA A 379 18.16 7.80 -8.08
N GLY A 380 18.66 8.69 -7.23
CA GLY A 380 19.87 8.44 -6.43
C GLY A 380 19.70 7.28 -5.44
N GLN A 381 18.60 7.28 -4.70
CA GLN A 381 18.26 6.19 -3.76
C GLN A 381 18.12 4.84 -4.48
N ALA A 382 17.45 4.84 -5.65
CA ALA A 382 17.32 3.63 -6.46
C ALA A 382 18.68 3.14 -6.96
N ALA A 383 19.53 4.02 -7.47
CA ALA A 383 20.85 3.66 -7.97
C ALA A 383 21.75 3.05 -6.88
N VAL A 384 21.79 3.66 -5.69
CA VAL A 384 22.55 3.14 -4.55
C VAL A 384 22.00 1.78 -4.07
N HIS A 385 20.68 1.61 -4.11
CA HIS A 385 20.06 0.32 -3.76
C HIS A 385 20.41 -0.76 -4.79
N LEU A 386 20.24 -0.47 -6.07
CA LEU A 386 20.53 -1.39 -7.18
C LEU A 386 22.01 -1.78 -7.24
N ALA A 387 22.92 -0.86 -6.89
CA ALA A 387 24.36 -1.11 -6.87
C ALA A 387 24.80 -2.22 -5.90
N LYS A 388 23.95 -2.58 -4.93
CA LYS A 388 24.19 -3.71 -4.02
C LYS A 388 24.06 -5.08 -4.70
N TYR A 389 23.38 -5.14 -5.84
CA TYR A 389 23.07 -6.37 -6.57
C TYR A 389 23.69 -6.38 -7.96
N ALA A 390 23.53 -5.27 -8.67
CA ALA A 390 23.94 -5.13 -10.06
C ALA A 390 25.47 -5.11 -10.21
N LYS A 391 25.96 -5.66 -11.32
CA LYS A 391 27.37 -5.54 -11.73
C LYS A 391 27.76 -4.09 -11.95
N LYS A 392 26.88 -3.31 -12.59
CA LYS A 392 27.08 -1.88 -12.87
C LYS A 392 25.75 -1.15 -12.96
N VAL A 393 25.72 0.08 -12.43
CA VAL A 393 24.57 0.97 -12.52
C VAL A 393 24.97 2.25 -13.28
N HIS A 394 24.22 2.56 -14.34
CA HIS A 394 24.38 3.77 -15.15
C HIS A 394 23.30 4.77 -14.78
N ILE A 395 23.63 5.90 -14.15
CA ILE A 395 22.68 6.99 -13.92
C ILE A 395 22.73 7.93 -15.13
N ILE A 396 21.61 8.08 -15.84
CA ILE A 396 21.49 8.94 -17.02
C ILE A 396 20.69 10.19 -16.66
N VAL A 397 21.32 11.34 -16.73
CA VAL A 397 20.76 12.63 -16.28
C VAL A 397 20.77 13.65 -17.42
N ARG A 398 19.62 14.24 -17.69
CA ARG A 398 19.46 15.29 -18.71
C ARG A 398 20.19 16.59 -18.33
N ALA A 399 20.25 16.90 -17.04
CA ALA A 399 20.97 18.08 -16.53
C ALA A 399 22.49 17.89 -16.57
N ASP A 400 23.23 18.97 -16.47
CA ASP A 400 24.70 18.97 -16.48
C ASP A 400 25.33 18.43 -15.18
N GLY A 401 24.51 18.22 -14.12
CA GLY A 401 24.94 17.69 -12.83
C GLY A 401 23.77 17.18 -12.00
N LEU A 402 24.05 16.60 -10.84
CA LEU A 402 23.06 16.08 -9.87
C LEU A 402 22.65 17.15 -8.85
N GLU A 403 23.46 18.18 -8.65
CA GLU A 403 23.38 19.16 -7.56
C GLU A 403 22.08 19.99 -7.60
N ARG A 404 21.45 20.10 -8.77
CA ARG A 404 20.20 20.87 -8.95
C ARG A 404 18.98 20.27 -8.27
N SER A 405 18.97 18.96 -8.06
CA SER A 405 17.74 18.24 -7.63
C SER A 405 17.99 17.05 -6.70
N MET A 406 19.27 16.74 -6.43
CA MET A 406 19.65 15.65 -5.54
C MET A 406 20.32 16.18 -4.29
N SER A 407 20.01 15.58 -3.14
CA SER A 407 20.61 15.92 -1.85
C SER A 407 22.09 15.58 -1.82
N HIS A 408 22.91 16.43 -1.17
CA HIS A 408 24.35 16.31 -1.13
C HIS A 408 24.84 14.94 -0.62
N TYR A 409 24.23 14.42 0.44
CA TYR A 409 24.60 13.11 0.99
C TYR A 409 24.44 11.96 -0.01
N LEU A 410 23.41 12.02 -0.90
CA LEU A 410 23.23 11.02 -1.96
C LEU A 410 24.27 11.15 -3.06
N ILE A 411 24.67 12.39 -3.40
CA ILE A 411 25.73 12.65 -4.39
C ILE A 411 27.05 12.08 -3.88
N GLU A 412 27.39 12.30 -2.59
CA GLU A 412 28.56 11.71 -1.96
C GLU A 412 28.51 10.19 -1.98
N GLN A 413 27.39 9.61 -1.57
CA GLN A 413 27.21 8.16 -1.57
C GLN A 413 27.33 7.53 -2.96
N ILE A 414 26.81 8.20 -4.00
CA ILE A 414 26.96 7.79 -5.40
C ILE A 414 28.43 7.84 -5.82
N ALA A 415 29.14 8.91 -5.46
CA ALA A 415 30.57 9.09 -5.81
C ALA A 415 31.47 8.04 -5.12
N GLU A 416 31.11 7.60 -3.91
CA GLU A 416 31.83 6.58 -3.15
C GLU A 416 31.48 5.14 -3.60
N THR A 417 30.44 4.94 -4.41
CA THR A 417 29.99 3.62 -4.85
C THR A 417 30.65 3.26 -6.20
N PRO A 418 31.63 2.34 -6.23
CA PRO A 418 32.54 2.17 -7.38
C PRO A 418 31.87 1.58 -8.63
N ASN A 419 30.73 0.92 -8.51
CA ASN A 419 29.98 0.34 -9.63
C ASN A 419 28.85 1.26 -10.12
N ILE A 420 28.80 2.53 -9.70
CA ILE A 420 27.87 3.53 -10.24
C ILE A 420 28.63 4.46 -11.20
N GLU A 421 28.13 4.59 -12.43
CA GLU A 421 28.64 5.57 -13.42
C GLU A 421 27.56 6.61 -13.74
N VAL A 422 27.89 7.90 -13.58
CA VAL A 422 26.96 9.01 -13.84
C VAL A 422 27.20 9.60 -15.23
N HIS A 423 26.16 9.67 -16.04
CA HIS A 423 26.15 10.25 -17.39
C HIS A 423 25.32 11.52 -17.41
N THR A 424 25.94 12.67 -17.20
CA THR A 424 25.29 14.00 -17.22
C THR A 424 25.11 14.55 -18.63
N GLY A 425 24.18 15.46 -18.83
CA GLY A 425 23.89 16.09 -20.14
C GLY A 425 23.39 15.11 -21.20
N LYS A 426 22.82 13.97 -20.81
CA LYS A 426 22.41 12.88 -21.72
C LYS A 426 20.94 12.51 -21.57
N THR A 427 20.33 12.13 -22.69
CA THR A 427 18.91 11.75 -22.74
C THR A 427 18.77 10.41 -23.44
N VAL A 428 18.04 9.49 -22.85
CA VAL A 428 17.68 8.21 -23.50
C VAL A 428 16.83 8.50 -24.72
N CYS A 429 17.17 7.90 -25.85
CA CYS A 429 16.47 8.10 -27.13
C CYS A 429 15.98 6.81 -27.77
N ALA A 430 16.51 5.64 -27.41
CA ALA A 430 16.03 4.35 -27.91
C ALA A 430 16.30 3.23 -26.91
N ALA A 431 15.39 2.25 -26.90
CA ALA A 431 15.51 0.96 -26.25
C ALA A 431 15.31 -0.13 -27.29
N GLU A 432 16.15 -1.17 -27.27
CA GLU A 432 16.15 -2.24 -28.26
C GLU A 432 16.32 -3.60 -27.56
N GLY A 433 15.73 -4.63 -28.13
CA GLY A 433 15.80 -6.01 -27.68
C GLY A 433 14.85 -6.90 -28.47
N ALA A 434 14.85 -8.17 -28.17
CA ALA A 434 13.88 -9.14 -28.70
C ALA A 434 12.75 -9.37 -27.69
N ASP A 435 12.88 -10.37 -26.83
CA ASP A 435 11.87 -10.67 -25.80
C ASP A 435 11.94 -9.75 -24.60
N ARG A 436 13.08 -9.11 -24.36
CA ARG A 436 13.35 -8.18 -23.28
C ARG A 436 14.23 -7.03 -23.75
N LEU A 437 14.37 -6.02 -22.91
CA LEU A 437 15.39 -4.97 -23.10
C LEU A 437 16.80 -5.62 -23.15
N GLU A 438 17.60 -5.26 -24.14
CA GLU A 438 18.98 -5.71 -24.31
C GLU A 438 19.96 -4.55 -24.42
N ARG A 439 19.54 -3.46 -25.07
CA ARG A 439 20.37 -2.29 -25.32
C ARG A 439 19.63 -1.00 -25.11
N LEU A 440 20.34 -0.03 -24.59
CA LEU A 440 19.84 1.33 -24.38
C LEU A 440 20.74 2.35 -25.07
N THR A 441 20.15 3.21 -25.88
CA THR A 441 20.87 4.31 -26.54
C THR A 441 20.53 5.64 -25.90
N PHE A 442 21.54 6.40 -25.50
CA PHE A 442 21.38 7.78 -25.05
C PHE A 442 22.21 8.74 -25.91
N ALA A 443 21.69 9.96 -26.05
CA ALA A 443 22.21 10.99 -26.93
C ALA A 443 22.54 12.28 -26.17
N TRP A 444 23.49 13.06 -26.75
CA TRP A 444 23.83 14.42 -26.36
C TRP A 444 24.18 15.23 -27.61
N PRO A 445 24.36 16.56 -27.54
CA PRO A 445 24.69 17.39 -28.74
C PRO A 445 25.90 16.96 -29.56
N GLY A 446 26.82 16.20 -28.97
CA GLY A 446 28.05 15.73 -29.63
C GLY A 446 28.00 14.28 -30.10
N GLY A 447 26.90 13.53 -29.92
CA GLY A 447 26.85 12.14 -30.36
C GLY A 447 25.80 11.28 -29.65
N LYS A 448 25.95 9.98 -29.87
CA LYS A 448 25.12 8.92 -29.24
C LYS A 448 26.02 7.83 -28.69
N LYS A 449 25.59 7.15 -27.64
CA LYS A 449 26.23 5.95 -27.11
C LYS A 449 25.16 4.89 -26.83
N THR A 450 25.45 3.70 -27.26
CA THR A 450 24.65 2.51 -26.91
C THR A 450 25.39 1.72 -25.84
N ILE A 451 24.69 1.28 -24.82
CA ILE A 451 25.17 0.38 -23.76
C ILE A 451 24.32 -0.88 -23.75
N ASP A 452 24.92 -1.98 -23.34
CA ASP A 452 24.18 -3.17 -22.98
C ASP A 452 23.51 -2.89 -21.62
N ALA A 453 22.19 -3.00 -21.58
CA ALA A 453 21.41 -2.78 -20.36
C ALA A 453 20.14 -3.63 -20.46
N HIS A 454 19.98 -4.56 -19.53
CA HIS A 454 18.82 -5.43 -19.48
C HIS A 454 17.72 -4.86 -18.59
N TRP A 455 18.03 -3.81 -17.83
CA TRP A 455 17.15 -3.18 -16.87
C TRP A 455 17.23 -1.66 -16.98
N LEU A 456 16.09 -1.03 -17.12
CA LEU A 456 15.92 0.43 -17.14
C LEU A 456 14.91 0.84 -16.10
N PHE A 457 15.34 1.60 -15.11
CA PHE A 457 14.47 2.18 -14.10
C PHE A 457 14.29 3.68 -14.34
N VAL A 458 13.03 4.12 -14.46
CA VAL A 458 12.69 5.49 -14.86
C VAL A 458 12.19 6.31 -13.68
N PHE A 459 12.89 7.39 -13.33
CA PHE A 459 12.60 8.33 -12.23
C PHE A 459 12.60 9.79 -12.71
N ILE A 460 11.84 10.11 -13.74
CA ILE A 460 11.78 11.44 -14.38
C ILE A 460 10.67 12.35 -13.85
N GLY A 461 10.16 12.04 -12.67
CA GLY A 461 9.09 12.77 -12.03
C GLY A 461 7.70 12.18 -12.34
N ALA A 462 6.68 12.92 -11.93
CA ALA A 462 5.30 12.50 -12.01
C ALA A 462 4.40 13.61 -12.55
N GLU A 463 3.21 13.22 -13.01
CA GLU A 463 2.17 14.11 -13.48
C GLU A 463 0.81 13.71 -12.87
N PRO A 464 -0.11 14.66 -12.68
CA PRO A 464 -1.43 14.35 -12.13
C PRO A 464 -2.23 13.52 -13.13
N GLY A 465 -2.83 12.40 -12.65
CA GLY A 465 -3.73 11.58 -13.46
C GLY A 465 -5.14 12.18 -13.49
N THR A 466 -5.33 13.29 -14.18
CA THR A 466 -6.58 14.08 -14.17
C THR A 466 -7.26 14.19 -15.53
N ASP A 467 -6.75 13.56 -16.59
CA ASP A 467 -7.30 13.66 -17.93
C ASP A 467 -8.73 13.12 -18.03
N TRP A 468 -9.05 12.11 -17.23
CA TRP A 468 -10.39 11.52 -17.12
C TRP A 468 -11.46 12.51 -16.61
N LEU A 469 -11.05 13.59 -15.93
CA LEU A 469 -11.95 14.66 -15.49
C LEU A 469 -12.43 15.54 -16.66
N GLY A 470 -11.78 15.45 -17.83
CA GLY A 470 -12.12 16.31 -18.97
C GLY A 470 -12.07 17.79 -18.59
N GLY A 471 -13.18 18.49 -18.80
CA GLY A 471 -13.39 19.90 -18.40
C GLY A 471 -14.24 20.06 -17.14
N PHE A 472 -14.49 19.01 -16.37
CA PHE A 472 -15.38 19.03 -15.22
C PHE A 472 -14.90 19.94 -14.09
N VAL A 473 -13.58 19.99 -13.83
CA VAL A 473 -12.94 20.90 -12.87
C VAL A 473 -11.84 21.71 -13.55
N GLU A 474 -11.58 22.92 -13.05
CA GLU A 474 -10.46 23.74 -13.52
C GLU A 474 -9.12 23.17 -13.10
N ARG A 475 -8.15 23.21 -14.02
CA ARG A 475 -6.78 22.69 -13.83
C ARG A 475 -5.75 23.71 -14.30
N ASP A 476 -4.55 23.62 -13.73
CA ASP A 476 -3.40 24.39 -14.20
C ASP A 476 -2.90 23.83 -15.56
N PRO A 477 -1.99 24.54 -16.27
CA PRO A 477 -1.45 24.07 -17.56
C PRO A 477 -0.68 22.73 -17.46
N ARG A 478 -0.31 22.27 -16.25
CA ARG A 478 0.35 20.99 -15.98
C ARG A 478 -0.64 19.87 -15.63
N GLY A 479 -1.95 20.18 -15.57
CA GLY A 479 -3.02 19.24 -15.26
C GLY A 479 -3.37 19.13 -13.77
N TYR A 480 -2.74 19.86 -12.86
CA TYR A 480 -3.09 19.86 -11.44
C TYR A 480 -4.42 20.57 -11.19
N VAL A 481 -5.22 20.03 -10.27
CA VAL A 481 -6.54 20.58 -9.92
C VAL A 481 -6.36 21.88 -9.13
N LEU A 482 -7.01 22.96 -9.60
CA LEU A 482 -7.08 24.26 -8.91
C LEU A 482 -8.12 24.22 -7.79
N THR A 483 -7.82 24.80 -6.64
CA THR A 483 -8.69 24.79 -5.48
C THR A 483 -8.72 26.15 -4.77
N GLY A 484 -9.85 26.46 -4.14
CA GLY A 484 -10.00 27.62 -3.25
C GLY A 484 -9.37 28.91 -3.76
N PRO A 485 -8.27 29.37 -3.13
CA PRO A 485 -7.61 30.63 -3.51
C PRO A 485 -7.09 30.66 -4.95
N ASP A 486 -6.67 29.50 -5.51
CA ASP A 486 -6.12 29.40 -6.86
C ASP A 486 -7.18 29.72 -7.94
N LEU A 487 -8.46 29.54 -7.59
CA LEU A 487 -9.60 29.81 -8.44
C LEU A 487 -10.07 31.28 -8.37
N VAL A 488 -9.58 32.04 -7.40
CA VAL A 488 -10.05 33.40 -7.12
C VAL A 488 -9.11 34.43 -7.73
N ALA A 489 -9.39 34.86 -8.93
CA ALA A 489 -8.61 35.92 -9.61
C ALA A 489 -9.12 37.31 -9.21
N GLY A 490 -8.27 38.09 -8.52
CA GLY A 490 -8.59 39.48 -8.11
C GLY A 490 -9.82 39.60 -7.21
N GLY A 491 -10.04 38.62 -6.33
CA GLY A 491 -11.17 38.58 -5.39
C GLY A 491 -12.51 38.14 -6.03
N ARG A 492 -12.52 37.80 -7.32
CA ARG A 492 -13.73 37.35 -8.02
C ARG A 492 -13.83 35.82 -7.95
N ARG A 493 -15.08 35.35 -7.80
CA ARG A 493 -15.41 33.93 -7.86
C ARG A 493 -15.09 33.30 -9.23
N PRO A 494 -14.85 31.98 -9.30
CA PRO A 494 -14.66 31.29 -10.58
C PRO A 494 -15.81 31.53 -11.56
N ALA A 495 -15.54 31.47 -12.84
CA ALA A 495 -16.57 31.57 -13.85
C ALA A 495 -17.61 30.43 -13.71
N GLY A 496 -18.89 30.75 -13.74
CA GLY A 496 -19.96 29.76 -13.57
C GLY A 496 -20.18 29.26 -12.15
N TRP A 497 -19.47 29.79 -11.13
CA TRP A 497 -19.68 29.40 -9.74
C TRP A 497 -21.08 29.78 -9.24
N PRO A 498 -21.94 28.80 -8.87
CA PRO A 498 -23.36 29.06 -8.61
C PRO A 498 -23.67 29.59 -7.20
N LEU A 499 -22.74 29.43 -6.25
CA LEU A 499 -22.99 29.77 -4.84
C LEU A 499 -22.62 31.22 -4.51
N VAL A 500 -23.27 31.78 -3.50
CA VAL A 500 -22.99 33.16 -3.04
C VAL A 500 -21.60 33.25 -2.38
N ARG A 501 -21.17 32.20 -1.67
CA ARG A 501 -19.83 32.12 -1.07
C ARG A 501 -18.73 31.87 -2.10
N GLN A 502 -17.50 32.12 -1.72
CA GLN A 502 -16.31 31.64 -2.47
C GLN A 502 -16.11 30.14 -2.27
N PRO A 503 -15.38 29.45 -3.16
CA PRO A 503 -14.92 28.09 -2.92
C PRO A 503 -14.15 27.98 -1.60
N TYR A 504 -14.36 26.89 -0.87
CA TYR A 504 -13.53 26.59 0.31
C TYR A 504 -12.10 26.27 -0.10
N HIS A 505 -11.17 26.28 0.85
CA HIS A 505 -9.73 26.13 0.60
C HIS A 505 -9.34 24.95 -0.32
N LEU A 506 -9.95 23.79 -0.13
CA LEU A 506 -9.71 22.60 -0.95
C LEU A 506 -10.84 22.31 -1.97
N GLU A 507 -11.85 23.18 -2.06
CA GLU A 507 -12.96 23.00 -3.00
C GLU A 507 -12.54 23.41 -4.40
N THR A 508 -12.92 22.61 -5.40
CA THR A 508 -12.62 22.85 -6.81
C THR A 508 -13.55 23.91 -7.43
N SER A 509 -13.50 24.13 -8.73
CA SER A 509 -14.45 24.98 -9.46
C SER A 509 -15.88 24.44 -9.48
N VAL A 510 -16.12 23.22 -8.97
CA VAL A 510 -17.44 22.59 -8.85
C VAL A 510 -17.80 22.45 -7.37
N PRO A 511 -18.92 23.06 -6.89
CA PRO A 511 -19.34 22.92 -5.51
C PRO A 511 -19.51 21.47 -5.08
N GLY A 512 -19.08 21.15 -3.86
CA GLY A 512 -19.13 19.77 -3.32
C GLY A 512 -18.11 18.81 -3.92
N VAL A 513 -17.20 19.29 -4.77
CA VAL A 513 -16.05 18.52 -5.27
C VAL A 513 -14.79 19.17 -4.72
N PHE A 514 -14.02 18.39 -3.96
CA PHE A 514 -12.79 18.81 -3.30
C PHE A 514 -11.59 18.11 -3.93
N ALA A 515 -10.41 18.67 -3.81
CA ALA A 515 -9.17 18.00 -4.18
C ALA A 515 -8.16 18.05 -3.03
N ALA A 516 -7.45 16.95 -2.78
CA ALA A 516 -6.55 16.81 -1.66
C ALA A 516 -5.30 16.01 -2.02
N GLY A 517 -4.15 16.37 -1.47
CA GLY A 517 -2.86 15.75 -1.73
C GLY A 517 -2.26 16.15 -3.08
N ASP A 518 -1.46 15.25 -3.65
CA ASP A 518 -0.57 15.55 -4.76
C ASP A 518 -1.24 15.87 -6.10
N VAL A 519 -2.53 15.55 -6.25
CA VAL A 519 -3.34 15.92 -7.43
C VAL A 519 -3.61 17.42 -7.50
N ARG A 520 -3.53 18.11 -6.36
CA ARG A 520 -3.81 19.54 -6.23
C ARG A 520 -2.62 20.39 -6.68
N ALA A 521 -2.91 21.51 -7.31
CA ALA A 521 -1.91 22.54 -7.61
C ALA A 521 -1.26 23.03 -6.29
N GLU A 522 0.02 23.38 -6.36
CA GLU A 522 0.84 23.88 -5.24
C GLU A 522 0.87 22.96 -4.00
N SER A 523 0.56 21.68 -4.15
CA SER A 523 0.70 20.67 -3.09
C SER A 523 2.17 20.50 -2.68
N MET A 524 2.42 20.35 -1.39
CA MET A 524 3.79 20.17 -0.85
C MET A 524 4.42 18.82 -1.18
N LYS A 525 3.68 17.87 -1.72
CA LYS A 525 4.12 16.51 -2.10
C LYS A 525 4.88 15.80 -0.96
N ARG A 526 4.23 15.78 0.22
CA ARG A 526 4.67 15.07 1.42
C ARG A 526 3.54 14.22 1.98
N VAL A 527 3.86 13.07 2.52
CA VAL A 527 2.86 12.14 3.08
C VAL A 527 2.04 12.82 4.17
N ALA A 528 2.68 13.49 5.11
CA ALA A 528 1.99 14.20 6.20
C ALA A 528 1.06 15.33 5.69
N SER A 529 1.51 16.12 4.70
CA SER A 529 0.66 17.13 4.05
C SER A 529 -0.54 16.51 3.36
N ALA A 530 -0.35 15.42 2.65
CA ALA A 530 -1.43 14.73 1.93
C ALA A 530 -2.49 14.20 2.91
N VAL A 531 -2.07 13.60 4.04
CA VAL A 531 -2.99 13.16 5.10
C VAL A 531 -3.74 14.36 5.69
N GLY A 532 -3.04 15.46 5.97
CA GLY A 532 -3.64 16.69 6.48
C GLY A 532 -4.65 17.31 5.50
N ASP A 533 -4.36 17.32 4.20
CA ASP A 533 -5.31 17.76 3.17
C ASP A 533 -6.57 16.88 3.17
N GLY A 534 -6.42 15.55 3.30
CA GLY A 534 -7.55 14.62 3.36
C GLY A 534 -8.47 14.90 4.55
N ALA A 535 -7.89 15.07 5.74
CA ALA A 535 -8.63 15.41 6.95
C ALA A 535 -9.33 16.77 6.83
N MET A 536 -8.63 17.80 6.34
CA MET A 536 -9.19 19.13 6.11
C MET A 536 -10.34 19.10 5.10
N ALA A 537 -10.21 18.31 4.03
CA ALA A 537 -11.25 18.19 3.01
C ALA A 537 -12.56 17.65 3.63
N VAL A 538 -12.49 16.68 4.54
CA VAL A 538 -13.68 16.16 5.25
C VAL A 538 -14.35 17.25 6.09
N ALA A 539 -13.57 18.02 6.85
CA ALA A 539 -14.13 19.15 7.62
C ALA A 539 -14.84 20.19 6.72
N LEU A 540 -14.33 20.39 5.49
CA LEU A 540 -14.96 21.28 4.52
C LEU A 540 -16.18 20.63 3.84
N VAL A 541 -16.19 19.31 3.68
CA VAL A 541 -17.38 18.54 3.24
C VAL A 541 -18.52 18.72 4.22
N HIS A 542 -18.29 18.59 5.53
CA HIS A 542 -19.32 18.85 6.54
C HIS A 542 -19.93 20.25 6.40
N ARG A 543 -19.08 21.27 6.27
CA ARG A 543 -19.57 22.66 6.04
C ARG A 543 -20.35 22.81 4.72
N TYR A 544 -20.01 22.06 3.71
CA TYR A 544 -20.74 22.05 2.45
C TYR A 544 -22.12 21.39 2.63
N LEU A 545 -22.20 20.25 3.31
CA LEU A 545 -23.44 19.52 3.56
C LEU A 545 -24.43 20.31 4.44
N GLU A 546 -23.94 21.11 5.38
CA GLU A 546 -24.78 22.00 6.19
C GLU A 546 -25.45 23.11 5.36
N GLN A 547 -24.97 23.41 4.15
CA GLN A 547 -25.45 24.49 3.29
C GLN A 547 -26.15 24.00 2.02
N ALA A 548 -26.08 22.69 1.74
CA ALA A 548 -26.70 22.05 0.60
C ALA A 548 -28.13 21.61 0.94
#